data_048423b59743220bbd9105bdf63867b7
#
_entry.id   048423b59743220bbd9105bdf63867b7
#
_cell.length_a   1.000
_cell.length_b   1.000
_cell.length_c   1.000
_cell.angle_alpha   90.00
_cell.angle_beta   90.00
_cell.angle_gamma   90.00
#
_symmetry.space_group_name_H-M   'P 1'
#
loop_
_entity.id
_entity.type
_entity.pdbx_description
1 polymer ?
#
loop_
_entity_poly.entity_id
_entity_poly.type
_entity_poly.pdbx_seq_one_letter_code
_entity_poly.pdbx_strand_id
1 'polypeptide(L)'
;AATELSGAAALAFTRRWPHSRCNEPAEYCPMTEFVVAIPARYAASRLPGKPLRLLGGEPLVLHVARRALQAGAGEVWVATDDERIADALSGLAEVKVAMTATSHASGTDRLAECARIAGWADDTVVVNLQGDEPFAPAAGIRAVAQALVEGNAPMSTLATAVEDAETLFDPNVVKLVRNVRNEAMY
;
A
#
# COMPACT_ATOMS: atom_id res chain seq x y z
N ALA A 1 -19.74 -14.51 -5.69
CA ALA A 1 -18.88 -15.12 -4.71
C ALA A 1 -18.03 -14.00 -4.11
N ALA A 2 -18.38 -13.55 -2.90
CA ALA A 2 -17.61 -12.57 -2.17
C ALA A 2 -16.29 -13.25 -1.73
N THR A 3 -15.16 -12.77 -2.23
CA THR A 3 -13.85 -13.19 -1.77
C THR A 3 -13.61 -12.49 -0.44
N GLU A 4 -13.49 -13.25 0.63
CA GLU A 4 -13.14 -12.74 1.96
C GLU A 4 -11.80 -12.01 1.89
N LEU A 5 -11.83 -10.71 2.10
CA LEU A 5 -10.66 -9.85 2.21
C LEU A 5 -10.30 -9.76 3.68
N SER A 6 -9.48 -10.69 4.17
CA SER A 6 -8.90 -10.61 5.50
C SER A 6 -7.87 -9.48 5.55
N GLY A 7 -8.20 -8.40 6.24
CA GLY A 7 -7.23 -7.51 6.92
C GLY A 7 -6.23 -6.69 6.11
N ALA A 8 -6.24 -6.70 4.79
CA ALA A 8 -5.23 -6.00 3.99
C ALA A 8 -5.53 -4.50 3.88
N ALA A 9 -4.71 -3.66 4.51
CA ALA A 9 -4.80 -2.21 4.40
C ALA A 9 -3.85 -1.69 3.30
N ALA A 10 -4.35 -1.59 2.06
CA ALA A 10 -3.70 -0.78 1.03
C ALA A 10 -4.35 0.61 1.02
N LEU A 11 -3.52 1.65 1.06
CA LEU A 11 -3.92 3.05 1.05
C LEU A 11 -3.27 3.73 -0.15
N ALA A 12 -4.06 4.32 -1.06
CA ALA A 12 -3.54 5.15 -2.13
C ALA A 12 -3.72 6.64 -1.80
N PHE A 13 -2.72 7.45 -2.15
CA PHE A 13 -2.73 8.89 -1.98
C PHE A 13 -1.95 9.59 -3.10
N THR A 14 -2.27 10.87 -3.31
CA THR A 14 -1.49 11.78 -4.16
C THR A 14 -1.34 13.12 -3.45
N ARG A 15 -0.24 13.84 -3.71
CA ARG A 15 0.02 15.15 -3.13
C ARG A 15 -0.85 16.25 -3.72
N ARG A 16 -1.30 16.08 -4.96
CA ARG A 16 -2.08 17.08 -5.68
C ARG A 16 -3.45 16.52 -6.05
N TRP A 17 -4.50 17.26 -5.74
CA TRP A 17 -5.85 16.99 -6.22
C TRP A 17 -5.91 17.22 -7.73
N PRO A 18 -6.20 16.23 -8.55
CA PRO A 18 -6.41 16.45 -9.98
C PRO A 18 -7.78 17.08 -10.20
N HIS A 19 -7.83 18.41 -10.21
CA HIS A 19 -8.98 19.10 -10.81
C HIS A 19 -8.90 18.89 -12.33
N SER A 20 -9.79 18.10 -12.88
CA SER A 20 -9.97 17.81 -14.30
C SER A 20 -9.11 16.71 -14.93
N ARG A 21 -9.54 15.47 -14.80
CA ARG A 21 -9.40 14.51 -15.90
C ARG A 21 -10.59 13.56 -15.87
N CYS A 22 -11.40 13.63 -16.87
CA CYS A 22 -12.37 12.73 -17.46
C CYS A 22 -13.71 13.42 -17.63
N ASN A 23 -13.82 14.16 -18.75
CA ASN A 23 -15.09 14.52 -19.36
C ASN A 23 -15.32 13.65 -20.62
N GLU A 24 -14.78 12.42 -20.62
CA GLU A 24 -15.00 11.47 -21.71
C GLU A 24 -15.80 10.25 -21.21
N PRO A 25 -16.68 9.68 -22.06
CA PRO A 25 -17.54 8.57 -21.68
C PRO A 25 -16.73 7.32 -21.35
N ALA A 26 -17.20 6.52 -20.39
CA ALA A 26 -16.60 5.41 -19.68
C ALA A 26 -16.15 4.19 -20.51
N GLU A 27 -15.66 4.33 -21.73
CA GLU A 27 -15.32 3.18 -22.58
C GLU A 27 -13.83 2.84 -22.71
N TYR A 28 -12.92 3.66 -22.24
CA TYR A 28 -11.49 3.28 -22.12
C TYR A 28 -10.73 4.29 -21.25
N CYS A 29 -10.77 4.14 -19.93
CA CYS A 29 -9.75 4.79 -19.10
C CYS A 29 -8.47 3.94 -19.21
N PRO A 30 -7.38 4.41 -19.82
CA PRO A 30 -6.13 3.67 -19.83
C PRO A 30 -5.74 3.41 -18.38
N MET A 31 -5.31 2.16 -18.08
CA MET A 31 -4.84 1.75 -16.77
C MET A 31 -3.94 2.84 -16.22
N THR A 32 -4.40 3.51 -15.17
CA THR A 32 -3.60 4.57 -14.56
C THR A 32 -2.31 3.99 -14.04
N GLU A 33 -1.20 4.55 -14.48
CA GLU A 33 0.11 4.19 -13.96
C GLU A 33 0.17 4.58 -12.48
N PHE A 34 0.43 3.63 -11.62
CA PHE A 34 0.56 3.83 -10.18
C PHE A 34 1.81 3.15 -9.66
N VAL A 35 2.29 3.64 -8.54
CA VAL A 35 3.44 3.10 -7.83
C VAL A 35 2.94 2.36 -6.58
N VAL A 36 3.53 1.20 -6.28
CA VAL A 36 3.37 0.56 -4.97
C VAL A 36 4.62 0.81 -4.14
N ALA A 37 4.42 1.39 -2.95
CA ALA A 37 5.48 1.67 -2.00
C ALA A 37 5.26 0.86 -0.71
N ILE A 38 6.28 0.11 -0.30
CA ILE A 38 6.24 -0.83 0.83
C ILE A 38 7.19 -0.34 1.92
N PRO A 39 6.69 0.22 3.03
CA PRO A 39 7.54 0.57 4.16
C PRO A 39 7.95 -0.71 4.92
N ALA A 40 9.25 -0.94 5.08
CA ALA A 40 9.79 -2.12 5.74
C ALA A 40 10.93 -1.73 6.68
N ARG A 41 10.64 -1.60 7.99
CA ARG A 41 11.67 -1.30 9.00
C ARG A 41 12.10 -2.56 9.75
N TYR A 42 13.39 -2.65 10.07
CA TYR A 42 13.89 -3.76 10.87
C TYR A 42 13.48 -3.63 12.35
N ALA A 43 13.60 -2.44 12.93
CA ALA A 43 13.31 -2.15 14.32
C ALA A 43 11.81 -1.97 14.58
N ALA A 44 11.00 -3.03 14.43
CA ALA A 44 9.60 -3.02 14.84
C ALA A 44 9.49 -3.31 16.34
N SER A 45 8.76 -2.46 17.09
CA SER A 45 8.66 -2.57 18.56
C SER A 45 8.06 -3.90 19.06
N ARG A 46 7.08 -4.46 18.34
CA ARG A 46 6.42 -5.73 18.70
C ARG A 46 7.17 -6.97 18.20
N LEU A 47 7.82 -6.89 17.05
CA LEU A 47 8.49 -8.02 16.43
C LEU A 47 9.70 -7.53 15.60
N PRO A 48 10.89 -7.37 16.21
CA PRO A 48 12.10 -6.96 15.49
C PRO A 48 12.42 -7.92 14.34
N GLY A 49 12.85 -7.38 13.20
CA GLY A 49 13.17 -8.16 12.02
C GLY A 49 11.97 -8.80 11.32
N LYS A 50 10.74 -8.35 11.60
CA LYS A 50 9.52 -8.90 10.99
C LYS A 50 9.61 -9.05 9.46
N PRO A 51 10.13 -8.09 8.67
CA PRO A 51 10.25 -8.23 7.21
C PRO A 51 11.11 -9.41 6.76
N LEU A 52 12.07 -9.84 7.59
CA LEU A 52 12.99 -10.95 7.30
C LEU A 52 12.52 -12.28 7.88
N ARG A 53 11.41 -12.32 8.63
CA ARG A 53 10.85 -13.57 9.11
C ARG A 53 10.40 -14.44 7.94
N LEU A 54 10.68 -15.74 8.06
CA LEU A 54 10.36 -16.69 7.00
C LEU A 54 8.88 -17.08 7.04
N LEU A 55 8.24 -16.96 5.90
CA LEU A 55 6.93 -17.49 5.59
C LEU A 55 7.08 -18.48 4.44
N GLY A 56 6.80 -19.76 4.68
CA GLY A 56 7.00 -20.80 3.65
C GLY A 56 8.46 -20.95 3.18
N GLY A 57 9.45 -20.57 4.02
CA GLY A 57 10.87 -20.67 3.69
C GLY A 57 11.49 -19.42 3.06
N GLU A 58 10.71 -18.37 2.79
CA GLU A 58 11.17 -17.11 2.20
C GLU A 58 10.86 -15.90 3.11
N PRO A 59 11.67 -14.83 3.11
CA PRO A 59 11.41 -13.61 3.85
C PRO A 59 10.03 -13.01 3.56
N LEU A 60 9.34 -12.52 4.59
CA LEU A 60 8.01 -11.93 4.49
C LEU A 60 7.95 -10.80 3.46
N VAL A 61 8.98 -9.94 3.42
CA VAL A 61 9.06 -8.81 2.49
C VAL A 61 9.06 -9.25 1.03
N LEU A 62 9.61 -10.43 0.68
CA LEU A 62 9.55 -10.99 -0.67
C LEU A 62 8.13 -11.31 -1.10
N HIS A 63 7.33 -11.88 -0.19
CA HIS A 63 5.92 -12.18 -0.49
C HIS A 63 5.14 -10.91 -0.75
N VAL A 64 5.35 -9.86 0.09
CA VAL A 64 4.68 -8.57 -0.10
C VAL A 64 5.08 -7.92 -1.43
N ALA A 65 6.39 -7.90 -1.75
CA ALA A 65 6.89 -7.35 -3.01
C ALA A 65 6.32 -8.06 -4.24
N ARG A 66 6.22 -9.39 -4.21
CA ARG A 66 5.58 -10.16 -5.28
C ARG A 66 4.10 -9.83 -5.44
N ARG A 67 3.37 -9.56 -4.35
CA ARG A 67 1.96 -9.12 -4.44
C ARG A 67 1.84 -7.76 -5.11
N ALA A 68 2.75 -6.84 -4.79
CA ALA A 68 2.82 -5.55 -5.46
C ALA A 68 3.07 -5.67 -6.98
N LEU A 69 4.03 -6.51 -7.38
CA LEU A 69 4.30 -6.80 -8.80
C LEU A 69 3.08 -7.40 -9.50
N GLN A 70 2.38 -8.35 -8.87
CA GLN A 70 1.16 -8.97 -9.41
C GLN A 70 -0.01 -7.97 -9.56
N ALA A 71 0.02 -6.86 -8.84
CA ALA A 71 -0.98 -5.80 -8.99
C ALA A 71 -0.86 -5.01 -10.31
N GLY A 72 0.25 -5.15 -11.03
CA GLY A 72 0.51 -4.44 -12.28
C GLY A 72 0.86 -2.97 -12.05
N ALA A 73 1.54 -2.66 -10.95
CA ALA A 73 2.12 -1.33 -10.72
C ALA A 73 3.19 -1.02 -11.76
N GLY A 74 3.30 0.24 -12.19
CA GLY A 74 4.38 0.71 -13.05
C GLY A 74 5.74 0.65 -12.37
N GLU A 75 5.76 0.88 -11.06
CA GLU A 75 6.95 0.73 -10.21
C GLU A 75 6.59 0.11 -8.86
N VAL A 76 7.50 -0.71 -8.32
CA VAL A 76 7.41 -1.24 -6.96
C VAL A 76 8.66 -0.83 -6.19
N TRP A 77 8.45 -0.16 -5.06
CA TRP A 77 9.51 0.31 -4.19
C TRP A 77 9.38 -0.26 -2.79
N VAL A 78 10.52 -0.65 -2.20
CA VAL A 78 10.61 -0.98 -0.78
C VAL A 78 11.46 0.08 -0.09
N ALA A 79 10.87 0.78 0.87
CA ALA A 79 11.53 1.79 1.68
C ALA A 79 11.98 1.18 3.00
N THR A 80 13.29 1.07 3.21
CA THR A 80 13.88 0.41 4.38
C THR A 80 15.04 1.20 4.98
N ASP A 81 15.35 0.92 6.24
CA ASP A 81 16.49 1.45 6.98
C ASP A 81 17.58 0.38 7.23
N ASP A 82 17.45 -0.80 6.62
CA ASP A 82 18.31 -1.94 6.94
C ASP A 82 18.76 -2.67 5.66
N GLU A 83 20.07 -2.79 5.49
CA GLU A 83 20.67 -3.42 4.31
C GLU A 83 20.28 -4.90 4.15
N ARG A 84 20.03 -5.61 5.26
CA ARG A 84 19.59 -7.01 5.21
C ARG A 84 18.23 -7.18 4.52
N ILE A 85 17.36 -6.16 4.64
CA ILE A 85 16.08 -6.16 3.93
C ILE A 85 16.31 -5.87 2.45
N ALA A 86 17.22 -4.97 2.11
CA ALA A 86 17.62 -4.70 0.72
C ALA A 86 18.22 -5.95 0.07
N ASP A 87 19.13 -6.63 0.76
CA ASP A 87 19.77 -7.87 0.30
C ASP A 87 18.76 -8.98 0.04
N ALA A 88 17.75 -9.12 0.92
CA ALA A 88 16.67 -10.09 0.75
C ALA A 88 15.85 -9.89 -0.53
N LEU A 89 15.84 -8.67 -1.08
CA LEU A 89 15.12 -8.30 -2.29
C LEU A 89 15.97 -8.36 -3.56
N SER A 90 17.27 -8.61 -3.44
CA SER A 90 18.23 -8.57 -4.56
C SER A 90 17.91 -9.52 -5.72
N GLY A 91 17.14 -10.57 -5.45
CA GLY A 91 16.64 -11.51 -6.47
C GLY A 91 15.41 -11.04 -7.27
N LEU A 92 14.83 -9.87 -6.94
CA LEU A 92 13.67 -9.29 -7.64
C LEU A 92 14.12 -8.02 -8.37
N ALA A 93 14.56 -8.15 -9.61
CA ALA A 93 15.10 -7.04 -10.41
C ALA A 93 14.09 -5.91 -10.67
N GLU A 94 12.79 -6.21 -10.63
CA GLU A 94 11.69 -5.26 -10.83
C GLU A 94 11.37 -4.44 -9.57
N VAL A 95 11.96 -4.80 -8.41
CA VAL A 95 11.74 -4.10 -7.15
C VAL A 95 12.89 -3.14 -6.88
N LYS A 96 12.56 -1.87 -6.74
CA LYS A 96 13.52 -0.83 -6.37
C LYS A 96 13.58 -0.69 -4.84
N VAL A 97 14.75 -0.42 -4.30
CA VAL A 97 14.94 -0.21 -2.86
C VAL A 97 15.38 1.22 -2.59
N ALA A 98 14.68 1.90 -1.69
CA ALA A 98 15.07 3.20 -1.15
C ALA A 98 15.60 3.02 0.26
N MET A 99 16.90 3.32 0.48
CA MET A 99 17.47 3.41 1.82
C MET A 99 17.03 4.71 2.47
N THR A 100 16.33 4.62 3.58
CA THR A 100 15.67 5.73 4.28
C THR A 100 16.19 5.86 5.72
N ALA A 101 16.01 7.02 6.33
CA ALA A 101 16.44 7.27 7.69
C ALA A 101 15.79 6.33 8.71
N THR A 102 16.54 5.97 9.75
CA THR A 102 16.06 5.14 10.88
C THR A 102 15.10 5.90 11.81
N SER A 103 15.11 7.24 11.75
CA SER A 103 14.40 8.13 12.67
C SER A 103 12.90 8.31 12.37
N HIS A 104 12.37 7.71 11.30
CA HIS A 104 10.96 7.85 10.96
C HIS A 104 10.03 7.27 12.02
N ALA A 105 9.07 8.09 12.47
CA ALA A 105 8.08 7.69 13.46
C ALA A 105 7.02 6.74 12.86
N SER A 106 6.68 6.89 11.58
CA SER A 106 5.66 6.11 10.89
C SER A 106 6.12 5.57 9.54
N GLY A 107 5.37 4.58 9.02
CA GLY A 107 5.56 4.09 7.64
C GLY A 107 5.28 5.19 6.61
N THR A 108 4.31 6.06 6.86
CA THR A 108 3.97 7.17 5.97
C THR A 108 5.10 8.19 5.86
N ASP A 109 5.78 8.54 6.98
CA ASP A 109 6.95 9.43 6.97
C ASP A 109 8.09 8.82 6.13
N ARG A 110 8.30 7.50 6.26
CA ARG A 110 9.28 6.76 5.48
C ARG A 110 8.96 6.80 3.99
N LEU A 111 7.69 6.63 3.61
CA LEU A 111 7.27 6.73 2.21
C LEU A 111 7.39 8.15 1.66
N ALA A 112 7.23 9.18 2.48
CA ALA A 112 7.49 10.56 2.07
C ALA A 112 8.98 10.81 1.73
N GLU A 113 9.90 10.16 2.44
CA GLU A 113 11.32 10.16 2.07
C GLU A 113 11.57 9.34 0.81
N CYS A 114 10.97 8.16 0.70
CA CYS A 114 11.05 7.32 -0.51
C CYS A 114 10.60 8.10 -1.76
N ALA A 115 9.49 8.84 -1.68
CA ALA A 115 8.99 9.67 -2.77
C ALA A 115 10.01 10.73 -3.23
N ARG A 116 10.75 11.33 -2.28
CA ARG A 116 11.81 12.31 -2.59
C ARG A 116 13.01 11.63 -3.25
N ILE A 117 13.42 10.46 -2.76
CA ILE A 117 14.53 9.67 -3.31
C ILE A 117 14.20 9.21 -4.74
N ALA A 118 12.99 8.74 -4.96
CA ALA A 118 12.50 8.26 -6.24
C ALA A 118 12.22 9.39 -7.25
N GLY A 119 12.09 10.63 -6.78
CA GLY A 119 11.77 11.79 -7.61
C GLY A 119 10.34 11.79 -8.17
N TRP A 120 9.38 11.17 -7.44
CA TRP A 120 8.00 11.13 -7.92
C TRP A 120 7.38 12.51 -8.01
N ALA A 121 6.62 12.72 -9.08
CA ALA A 121 5.86 13.95 -9.29
C ALA A 121 4.71 14.07 -8.27
N ASP A 122 4.22 15.30 -8.07
CA ASP A 122 3.16 15.58 -7.08
C ASP A 122 1.83 14.90 -7.40
N ASP A 123 1.59 14.53 -8.65
CA ASP A 123 0.39 13.84 -9.13
C ASP A 123 0.58 12.32 -9.24
N THR A 124 1.73 11.78 -8.83
CA THR A 124 1.95 10.34 -8.81
C THR A 124 1.00 9.65 -7.84
N VAL A 125 0.26 8.66 -8.33
CA VAL A 125 -0.58 7.81 -7.50
C VAL A 125 0.29 6.78 -6.79
N VAL A 126 0.34 6.86 -5.46
CA VAL A 126 1.16 5.97 -4.63
C VAL A 126 0.24 5.10 -3.76
N VAL A 127 0.35 3.80 -3.92
CA VAL A 127 -0.30 2.82 -3.05
C VAL A 127 0.68 2.41 -1.95
N ASN A 128 0.34 2.74 -0.71
CA ASN A 128 1.05 2.28 0.48
C ASN A 128 0.59 0.85 0.81
N LEU A 129 1.43 -0.14 0.49
CA LEU A 129 1.21 -1.54 0.89
C LEU A 129 2.07 -1.84 2.10
N GLN A 130 1.44 -2.20 3.22
CA GLN A 130 2.20 -2.48 4.44
C GLN A 130 3.11 -3.70 4.28
N GLY A 131 4.35 -3.60 4.81
CA GLY A 131 5.38 -4.65 4.70
C GLY A 131 5.05 -5.97 5.44
N ASP A 132 3.89 -6.04 6.09
CA ASP A 132 3.37 -7.21 6.79
C ASP A 132 2.08 -7.80 6.19
N GLU A 133 1.77 -7.43 4.95
CA GLU A 133 0.57 -7.87 4.22
C GLU A 133 0.90 -8.83 3.06
N PRO A 134 1.44 -10.04 3.34
CA PRO A 134 1.86 -10.99 2.30
C PRO A 134 0.69 -11.56 1.49
N PHE A 135 -0.53 -11.44 2.01
CA PHE A 135 -1.75 -11.96 1.39
C PHE A 135 -2.62 -10.87 0.77
N ALA A 136 -2.14 -9.62 0.71
CA ALA A 136 -2.88 -8.54 0.07
C ALA A 136 -3.31 -8.94 -1.35
N PRO A 137 -4.61 -8.86 -1.69
CA PRO A 137 -5.06 -9.26 -3.02
C PRO A 137 -4.59 -8.25 -4.06
N ALA A 138 -3.91 -8.73 -5.10
CA ALA A 138 -3.41 -7.88 -6.18
C ALA A 138 -4.52 -7.04 -6.84
N ALA A 139 -5.73 -7.62 -6.97
CA ALA A 139 -6.91 -6.90 -7.45
C ALA A 139 -7.32 -5.75 -6.51
N GLY A 140 -7.20 -5.94 -5.20
CA GLY A 140 -7.48 -4.90 -4.20
C GLY A 140 -6.48 -3.74 -4.29
N ILE A 141 -5.18 -4.04 -4.40
CA ILE A 141 -4.13 -3.03 -4.58
C ILE A 141 -4.43 -2.16 -5.81
N ARG A 142 -4.82 -2.78 -6.92
CA ARG A 142 -5.22 -2.06 -8.14
C ARG A 142 -6.48 -1.24 -7.95
N ALA A 143 -7.49 -1.81 -7.30
CA ALA A 143 -8.77 -1.15 -7.06
C ALA A 143 -8.63 0.12 -6.21
N VAL A 144 -7.71 0.15 -5.25
CA VAL A 144 -7.40 1.34 -4.43
C VAL A 144 -6.82 2.46 -5.32
N ALA A 145 -5.86 2.15 -6.20
CA ALA A 145 -5.31 3.13 -7.13
C ALA A 145 -6.37 3.68 -8.08
N GLN A 146 -7.17 2.80 -8.65
CA GLN A 146 -8.26 3.17 -9.57
C GLN A 146 -9.31 4.03 -8.88
N ALA A 147 -9.76 3.68 -7.68
CA ALA A 147 -10.74 4.44 -6.91
C ALA A 147 -10.24 5.87 -6.58
N LEU A 148 -8.94 6.05 -6.37
CA LEU A 148 -8.36 7.36 -6.16
C LEU A 148 -8.42 8.23 -7.43
N VAL A 149 -8.15 7.64 -8.59
CA VAL A 149 -8.14 8.37 -9.87
C VAL A 149 -9.56 8.72 -10.34
N GLU A 150 -10.49 7.79 -10.17
CA GLU A 150 -11.89 7.99 -10.55
C GLU A 150 -12.68 8.84 -9.55
N GLY A 151 -12.22 8.84 -8.29
CA GLY A 151 -12.87 9.54 -7.18
C GLY A 151 -12.49 11.00 -7.06
N ASN A 152 -13.16 11.68 -6.13
CA ASN A 152 -12.88 13.06 -5.76
C ASN A 152 -12.21 13.18 -4.38
N ALA A 153 -11.78 12.08 -3.80
CA ALA A 153 -11.11 12.07 -2.50
C ALA A 153 -9.57 12.08 -2.65
N PRO A 154 -8.82 12.72 -1.75
CA PRO A 154 -7.36 12.75 -1.80
C PRO A 154 -6.73 11.42 -1.40
N MET A 155 -7.53 10.49 -0.85
CA MET A 155 -7.11 9.17 -0.39
C MET A 155 -8.20 8.15 -0.63
N SER A 156 -7.78 6.90 -0.88
CA SER A 156 -8.65 5.74 -0.96
C SER A 156 -8.06 4.58 -0.14
N THR A 157 -8.90 3.71 0.37
CA THR A 157 -8.47 2.54 1.13
C THR A 157 -9.40 1.35 0.92
N LEU A 158 -8.91 0.16 1.24
CA LEU A 158 -9.74 -1.03 1.34
C LEU A 158 -10.36 -1.13 2.74
N ALA A 159 -11.56 -1.64 2.80
CA ALA A 159 -12.24 -1.97 4.04
C ALA A 159 -13.06 -3.25 3.88
N THR A 160 -13.19 -4.01 4.95
CA THR A 160 -14.08 -5.17 5.06
C THR A 160 -15.27 -4.83 5.94
N ALA A 161 -16.39 -5.51 5.73
CA ALA A 161 -17.54 -5.36 6.62
C ALA A 161 -17.20 -5.91 8.03
N VAL A 162 -17.65 -5.23 9.06
CA VAL A 162 -17.68 -5.75 10.42
C VAL A 162 -18.96 -6.57 10.57
N GLU A 163 -18.83 -7.87 10.81
CA GLU A 163 -19.97 -8.80 10.79
C GLU A 163 -20.47 -9.17 12.19
N ASP A 164 -19.66 -8.93 13.22
CA ASP A 164 -19.98 -9.30 14.59
C ASP A 164 -19.64 -8.22 15.62
N ALA A 165 -20.26 -8.35 16.81
CA ALA A 165 -20.05 -7.40 17.89
C ALA A 165 -18.67 -7.51 18.54
N GLU A 166 -18.04 -8.68 18.53
CA GLU A 166 -16.71 -8.89 19.09
C GLU A 166 -15.68 -8.05 18.30
N THR A 167 -15.69 -8.17 16.97
CA THR A 167 -14.86 -7.36 16.06
C THR A 167 -15.17 -5.88 16.19
N LEU A 168 -16.46 -5.51 16.35
CA LEU A 168 -16.84 -4.11 16.52
C LEU A 168 -16.24 -3.47 17.78
N PHE A 169 -16.18 -4.21 18.88
CA PHE A 169 -15.69 -3.71 20.17
C PHE A 169 -14.20 -4.01 20.42
N ASP A 170 -13.52 -4.78 19.57
CA ASP A 170 -12.08 -5.03 19.71
C ASP A 170 -11.29 -3.72 19.49
N PRO A 171 -10.56 -3.22 20.50
CA PRO A 171 -9.78 -1.98 20.39
C PRO A 171 -8.59 -2.10 19.41
N ASN A 172 -8.20 -3.31 19.02
CA ASN A 172 -7.10 -3.54 18.07
C ASN A 172 -7.56 -3.49 16.61
N VAL A 173 -8.85 -3.56 16.35
CA VAL A 173 -9.43 -3.46 15.00
C VAL A 173 -9.70 -1.99 14.69
N VAL A 174 -9.10 -1.50 13.60
CA VAL A 174 -9.40 -0.15 13.09
C VAL A 174 -10.77 -0.17 12.43
N LYS A 175 -11.68 0.72 12.87
CA LYS A 175 -13.02 0.84 12.34
C LYS A 175 -13.08 2.01 11.36
N LEU A 176 -13.88 1.83 10.32
CA LEU A 176 -14.17 2.87 9.35
C LEU A 176 -15.69 2.97 9.19
N VAL A 177 -16.21 4.18 9.29
CA VAL A 177 -17.61 4.48 8.98
C VAL A 177 -17.67 5.22 7.65
N ARG A 178 -18.55 4.78 6.76
CA ARG A 178 -18.74 5.40 5.44
C ARG A 178 -20.14 5.98 5.29
N ASN A 179 -20.25 7.02 4.50
CA ASN A 179 -21.51 7.59 4.09
C ASN A 179 -22.15 6.83 2.91
N VAL A 180 -23.31 7.28 2.46
CA VAL A 180 -24.04 6.67 1.32
C VAL A 180 -23.30 6.79 -0.02
N ARG A 181 -22.28 7.65 -0.12
CA ARG A 181 -21.41 7.81 -1.30
C ARG A 181 -20.12 6.97 -1.22
N ASN A 182 -20.03 6.07 -0.23
CA ASN A 182 -18.83 5.29 0.07
C ASN A 182 -17.58 6.12 0.47
N GLU A 183 -17.77 7.35 0.93
CA GLU A 183 -16.69 8.18 1.46
C GLU A 183 -16.51 7.88 2.95
N ALA A 184 -15.25 7.75 3.40
CA ALA A 184 -14.93 7.57 4.81
C ALA A 184 -15.27 8.85 5.59
N MET A 185 -15.95 8.69 6.70
CA MET A 185 -16.29 9.80 7.60
C MET A 185 -15.29 9.90 8.75
N TYR A 186 -14.88 8.76 9.32
CA TYR A 186 -13.82 8.60 10.32
C TYR A 186 -13.42 7.14 10.44
#